data_e1bfa9be0444feede6950978042700fc
#
_entry.id   e1bfa9be0444feede6950978042700fc
#
_cell.length_a   1.000
_cell.length_b   1.000
_cell.length_c   1.000
_cell.angle_alpha   90.00
_cell.angle_beta   90.00
_cell.angle_gamma   90.00
#
_symmetry.space_group_name_H-M   'P 1'
#
loop_
_entity.id
_entity.type
_entity.pdbx_description
1 polymer ?
#
loop_
_entity_poly.entity_id
_entity_poly.type
_entity_poly.pdbx_seq_one_letter_code
_entity_poly.pdbx_strand_id
1 'polypeptide(L)'
;MIGYSTIGSKDLDKAVSFYDELLSLVGGKRLMELDRIKFYGTEAGGAMLAVCTPADEGEQSCGNGQMVAIPGGSAEGAAALYNKAIELGATDAGEPGQRLDFFYGSYVYDLDGNKLCFFHMT
;
A
#
# COMPACT_ATOMS: atom_id res chain seq x y z
N MET A 1 1.86 2.84 18.22
CA MET A 1 1.76 1.42 18.59
C MET A 1 2.45 0.52 17.57
N ILE A 2 2.04 0.54 16.31
CA ILE A 2 2.69 -0.27 15.26
C ILE A 2 3.90 0.46 14.70
N GLY A 3 5.07 -0.22 14.66
CA GLY A 3 6.28 0.34 14.08
C GLY A 3 6.25 0.25 12.57
N TYR A 4 6.03 -0.94 12.05
CA TYR A 4 5.88 -1.16 10.62
C TYR A 4 5.14 -2.47 10.35
N SER A 5 4.64 -2.60 9.13
CA SER A 5 3.99 -3.82 8.65
C SER A 5 4.68 -4.27 7.36
N THR A 6 4.81 -5.58 7.16
CA THR A 6 5.43 -6.11 5.94
C THR A 6 4.39 -6.69 5.01
N ILE A 7 4.62 -6.52 3.71
CA ILE A 7 3.89 -7.21 2.65
C ILE A 7 4.91 -7.87 1.73
N GLY A 8 4.53 -9.03 1.20
CA GLY A 8 5.44 -9.83 0.38
C GLY A 8 5.35 -9.48 -1.10
N SER A 9 6.47 -9.68 -1.80
CA SER A 9 6.53 -9.57 -3.24
C SER A 9 7.34 -10.73 -3.81
N LYS A 10 6.93 -11.22 -4.97
CA LYS A 10 7.70 -12.20 -5.75
C LYS A 10 8.65 -11.52 -6.73
N ASP A 11 8.50 -10.22 -6.95
CA ASP A 11 9.37 -9.42 -7.81
C ASP A 11 9.56 -8.06 -7.16
N LEU A 12 10.59 -7.95 -6.33
CA LEU A 12 10.82 -6.76 -5.51
C LEU A 12 11.05 -5.51 -6.35
N ASP A 13 11.74 -5.62 -7.48
CA ASP A 13 12.00 -4.47 -8.35
C ASP A 13 10.71 -3.88 -8.91
N LYS A 14 9.77 -4.73 -9.34
CA LYS A 14 8.46 -4.28 -9.81
C LYS A 14 7.64 -3.67 -8.68
N ALA A 15 7.67 -4.30 -7.50
CA ALA A 15 6.96 -3.79 -6.33
C ALA A 15 7.50 -2.42 -5.92
N VAL A 16 8.81 -2.24 -5.92
CA VAL A 16 9.44 -0.96 -5.58
C VAL A 16 9.02 0.13 -6.56
N SER A 17 9.02 -0.15 -7.87
CA SER A 17 8.54 0.82 -8.86
C SER A 17 7.08 1.22 -8.61
N PHE A 18 6.24 0.24 -8.28
CA PHE A 18 4.82 0.48 -7.96
C PHE A 18 4.67 1.36 -6.72
N TYR A 19 5.32 1.00 -5.62
CA TYR A 19 5.15 1.74 -4.36
C TYR A 19 5.86 3.08 -4.34
N ASP A 20 6.98 3.23 -5.04
CA ASP A 20 7.63 4.55 -5.18
C ASP A 20 6.65 5.58 -5.76
N GLU A 21 5.97 5.22 -6.85
CA GLU A 21 5.04 6.14 -7.50
C GLU A 21 3.75 6.31 -6.70
N LEU A 22 3.17 5.20 -6.22
CA LEU A 22 1.91 5.24 -5.50
C LEU A 22 2.02 6.09 -4.23
N LEU A 23 3.00 5.77 -3.38
CA LEU A 23 3.13 6.41 -2.08
C LEU A 23 3.62 7.84 -2.15
N SER A 24 4.22 8.27 -3.28
CA SER A 24 4.61 9.66 -3.48
C SER A 24 3.42 10.61 -3.37
N LEU A 25 2.21 10.14 -3.69
CA LEU A 25 0.99 10.95 -3.60
C LEU A 25 0.65 11.37 -2.17
N VAL A 26 1.17 10.66 -1.17
CA VAL A 26 0.94 10.96 0.26
C VAL A 26 2.25 11.30 0.98
N GLY A 27 3.29 11.67 0.23
CA GLY A 27 4.59 12.03 0.80
C GLY A 27 5.43 10.82 1.24
N GLY A 28 5.04 9.62 0.83
CA GLY A 28 5.77 8.40 1.14
C GLY A 28 7.02 8.24 0.28
N LYS A 29 8.08 7.78 0.89
CA LYS A 29 9.34 7.51 0.19
C LYS A 29 10.10 6.40 0.91
N ARG A 30 11.07 5.82 0.24
CA ARG A 30 11.94 4.82 0.87
C ARG A 30 12.82 5.52 1.91
N LEU A 31 12.67 5.11 3.18
CA LEU A 31 13.46 5.64 4.30
C LEU A 31 14.63 4.74 4.64
N MET A 32 14.51 3.44 4.37
CA MET A 32 15.56 2.47 4.64
C MET A 32 15.48 1.34 3.61
N GLU A 33 16.65 0.91 3.13
CA GLU A 33 16.74 -0.13 2.11
C GLU A 33 17.74 -1.18 2.55
N LEU A 34 17.25 -2.42 2.68
CA LEU A 34 18.07 -3.61 2.85
C LEU A 34 17.89 -4.46 1.61
N ASP A 35 18.74 -5.48 1.41
CA ASP A 35 18.68 -6.30 0.18
C ASP A 35 17.28 -6.81 -0.13
N ARG A 36 16.64 -7.40 0.88
CA ARG A 36 15.39 -8.14 0.73
C ARG A 36 14.15 -7.31 1.11
N ILE A 37 14.33 -6.15 1.75
CA ILE A 37 13.23 -5.39 2.33
C ILE A 37 13.44 -3.89 2.17
N LYS A 38 12.40 -3.20 1.71
CA LYS A 38 12.42 -1.73 1.51
C LYS A 38 11.33 -1.12 2.37
N PHE A 39 11.71 -0.14 3.21
CA PHE A 39 10.80 0.52 4.15
C PHE A 39 10.35 1.86 3.60
N TYR A 40 9.03 2.06 3.54
CA TYR A 40 8.41 3.31 3.10
C TYR A 40 7.80 4.03 4.30
N GLY A 41 8.00 5.33 4.34
CA GLY A 41 7.41 6.18 5.37
C GLY A 41 7.39 7.62 4.92
N THR A 42 6.95 8.52 5.82
CA THR A 42 6.89 9.95 5.55
C THR A 42 7.79 10.71 6.52
N GLU A 43 8.07 11.98 6.20
CA GLU A 43 8.87 12.84 7.07
C GLU A 43 8.20 13.10 8.41
N ALA A 44 6.88 13.03 8.46
CA ALA A 44 6.12 13.19 9.70
C ALA A 44 6.36 12.05 10.68
N GLY A 45 6.95 10.95 10.23
CA GLY A 45 7.16 9.75 11.04
C GLY A 45 5.92 8.87 11.11
N GLY A 46 5.82 8.07 12.15
CA GLY A 46 4.72 7.13 12.33
C GLY A 46 5.04 5.75 11.77
N ALA A 47 4.00 4.95 11.58
CA ALA A 47 4.15 3.59 11.09
C ALA A 47 4.66 3.57 9.64
N MET A 48 5.48 2.57 9.32
CA MET A 48 6.02 2.38 7.98
C MET A 48 5.41 1.15 7.31
N LEU A 49 5.44 1.14 6.00
CA LEU A 49 5.12 -0.03 5.19
C LEU A 49 6.44 -0.60 4.65
N ALA A 50 6.67 -1.88 4.87
CA ALA A 50 7.85 -2.55 4.35
C ALA A 50 7.44 -3.56 3.27
N VAL A 51 8.10 -3.49 2.13
CA VAL A 51 7.88 -4.43 1.01
C VAL A 51 9.09 -5.35 0.94
N CYS A 52 8.86 -6.64 0.95
CA CYS A 52 9.97 -7.61 1.04
C CYS A 52 9.70 -8.88 0.26
N THR A 53 10.78 -9.59 -0.06
CA THR A 53 10.66 -10.98 -0.48
C THR A 53 10.55 -11.86 0.78
N PRO A 54 9.97 -13.08 0.69
CA PRO A 54 9.84 -13.94 1.87
C PRO A 54 11.18 -14.27 2.53
N ALA A 55 11.20 -14.22 3.86
CA ALA A 55 12.41 -14.48 4.63
C ALA A 55 12.92 -15.93 4.49
N ASP A 56 12.02 -16.86 4.25
CA ASP A 56 12.35 -18.29 4.08
C ASP A 56 12.73 -18.64 2.64
N GLU A 57 12.80 -17.63 1.76
CA GLU A 57 13.09 -17.79 0.33
C GLU A 57 12.07 -18.68 -0.41
N GLY A 58 10.93 -18.92 0.23
CA GLY A 58 9.83 -19.67 -0.36
C GLY A 58 8.98 -18.81 -1.30
N GLU A 59 7.91 -19.41 -1.81
CA GLU A 59 6.97 -18.72 -2.68
C GLU A 59 6.15 -17.69 -1.91
N GLN A 60 6.08 -16.47 -2.43
CA GLN A 60 5.27 -15.41 -1.85
C GLN A 60 3.78 -15.75 -1.97
N SER A 61 3.02 -15.52 -0.89
CA SER A 61 1.57 -15.69 -0.87
C SER A 61 0.94 -14.57 -0.06
N CYS A 62 -0.39 -14.42 -0.18
CA CYS A 62 -1.15 -13.39 0.52
C CYS A 62 -2.09 -14.04 1.53
N GLY A 63 -2.22 -13.41 2.70
CA GLY A 63 -3.15 -13.88 3.72
C GLY A 63 -4.58 -13.45 3.43
N ASN A 64 -5.53 -14.37 3.60
CA ASN A 64 -6.95 -14.04 3.50
C ASN A 64 -7.39 -13.29 4.77
N GLY A 65 -7.90 -12.08 4.60
CA GLY A 65 -8.23 -11.19 5.72
C GLY A 65 -7.16 -10.15 6.02
N GLN A 66 -5.99 -10.23 5.37
CA GLN A 66 -4.93 -9.25 5.54
C GLN A 66 -5.16 -8.06 4.62
N MET A 67 -4.94 -6.85 5.13
CA MET A 67 -5.09 -5.62 4.36
C MET A 67 -4.27 -4.52 5.00
N VAL A 68 -3.65 -3.68 4.16
CA VAL A 68 -2.97 -2.46 4.62
C VAL A 68 -3.81 -1.27 4.19
N ALA A 69 -4.15 -0.39 5.13
CA ALA A 69 -4.96 0.80 4.86
C ALA A 69 -4.09 2.06 4.89
N ILE A 70 -4.21 2.87 3.85
CA ILE A 70 -3.40 4.07 3.63
C ILE A 70 -4.34 5.28 3.56
N PRO A 71 -4.19 6.26 4.46
CA PRO A 71 -5.04 7.46 4.42
C PRO A 71 -4.64 8.36 3.25
N GLY A 72 -5.64 8.88 2.55
CA GLY A 72 -5.43 9.77 1.42
C GLY A 72 -5.39 11.26 1.79
N GLY A 73 -5.70 11.60 3.05
CA GLY A 73 -5.76 12.99 3.51
C GLY A 73 -7.07 13.70 3.20
N SER A 74 -7.81 13.19 2.22
CA SER A 74 -9.13 13.67 1.82
C SER A 74 -9.80 12.57 1.00
N ALA A 75 -11.09 12.73 0.69
CA ALA A 75 -11.79 11.81 -0.19
C ALA A 75 -11.15 11.83 -1.59
N GLU A 76 -10.81 13.02 -2.08
CA GLU A 76 -10.13 13.18 -3.37
C GLU A 76 -8.76 12.51 -3.37
N GLY A 77 -8.01 12.63 -2.27
CA GLY A 77 -6.71 11.98 -2.10
C GLY A 77 -6.82 10.46 -2.10
N ALA A 78 -7.83 9.92 -1.42
CA ALA A 78 -8.07 8.48 -1.41
C ALA A 78 -8.42 7.97 -2.81
N ALA A 79 -9.28 8.69 -3.54
CA ALA A 79 -9.63 8.34 -4.92
C ALA A 79 -8.41 8.43 -5.85
N ALA A 80 -7.54 9.43 -5.65
CA ALA A 80 -6.33 9.60 -6.44
C ALA A 80 -5.37 8.41 -6.25
N LEU A 81 -5.24 7.92 -5.02
CA LEU A 81 -4.43 6.72 -4.74
C LEU A 81 -4.97 5.50 -5.48
N TYR A 82 -6.29 5.31 -5.45
CA TYR A 82 -6.93 4.21 -6.19
C TYR A 82 -6.63 4.30 -7.69
N ASN A 83 -6.87 5.47 -8.27
CA ASN A 83 -6.67 5.67 -9.71
C ASN A 83 -5.21 5.44 -10.10
N LYS A 84 -4.27 5.90 -9.27
CA LYS A 84 -2.84 5.68 -9.50
C LYS A 84 -2.49 4.21 -9.41
N ALA A 85 -3.01 3.51 -8.41
CA ALA A 85 -2.77 2.08 -8.25
C ALA A 85 -3.25 1.28 -9.47
N ILE A 86 -4.45 1.58 -9.96
CA ILE A 86 -5.00 0.93 -11.17
C ILE A 86 -4.12 1.24 -12.38
N GLU A 87 -3.71 2.50 -12.55
CA GLU A 87 -2.81 2.92 -13.63
C GLU A 87 -1.50 2.11 -13.61
N LEU A 88 -1.00 1.81 -12.41
CA LEU A 88 0.25 1.08 -12.21
C LEU A 88 0.10 -0.45 -12.29
N GLY A 89 -1.11 -0.94 -12.54
CA GLY A 89 -1.36 -2.37 -12.76
C GLY A 89 -2.06 -3.10 -11.63
N ALA A 90 -2.49 -2.41 -10.58
CA ALA A 90 -3.27 -3.04 -9.50
C ALA A 90 -4.64 -3.49 -10.03
N THR A 91 -5.23 -4.46 -9.34
CA THR A 91 -6.54 -5.00 -9.66
C THR A 91 -7.60 -4.39 -8.75
N ASP A 92 -8.74 -3.96 -9.31
CA ASP A 92 -9.86 -3.43 -8.54
C ASP A 92 -10.38 -4.47 -7.52
N ALA A 93 -10.62 -4.01 -6.30
CA ALA A 93 -11.27 -4.79 -5.24
C ALA A 93 -12.40 -3.98 -4.59
N GLY A 94 -12.71 -2.79 -5.11
CA GLY A 94 -13.79 -1.91 -4.66
C GLY A 94 -13.51 -0.47 -5.04
N GLU A 95 -14.28 0.07 -6.01
CA GLU A 95 -14.11 1.43 -6.50
C GLU A 95 -14.33 2.47 -5.40
N PRO A 96 -13.72 3.69 -5.54
CA PRO A 96 -13.88 4.75 -4.55
C PRO A 96 -15.35 5.09 -4.30
N GLY A 97 -15.71 5.24 -3.02
CA GLY A 97 -17.06 5.62 -2.63
C GLY A 97 -17.25 5.65 -1.13
N GLN A 98 -18.35 6.25 -0.72
CA GLN A 98 -18.75 6.29 0.69
C GLN A 98 -19.18 4.88 1.13
N ARG A 99 -18.61 4.38 2.21
CA ARG A 99 -18.92 3.05 2.77
C ARG A 99 -19.77 3.16 4.03
N LEU A 100 -19.39 4.10 4.91
CA LEU A 100 -20.09 4.42 6.17
C LEU A 100 -20.22 5.93 6.24
N ASP A 101 -21.03 6.44 7.15
CA ASP A 101 -21.19 7.89 7.31
C ASP A 101 -19.86 8.62 7.52
N PHE A 102 -18.91 7.96 8.16
CA PHE A 102 -17.60 8.52 8.50
C PHE A 102 -16.44 7.94 7.69
N PHE A 103 -16.72 7.05 6.73
CA PHE A 103 -15.65 6.32 6.03
C PHE A 103 -15.88 6.32 4.51
N TYR A 104 -14.96 6.95 3.81
CA TYR A 104 -14.85 6.91 2.35
C TYR A 104 -13.66 6.03 2.00
N GLY A 105 -13.82 5.07 1.12
CA GLY A 105 -12.75 4.13 0.84
C GLY A 105 -12.80 3.49 -0.53
N SER A 106 -11.68 2.89 -0.87
CA SER A 106 -11.51 2.10 -2.09
C SER A 106 -10.53 0.98 -1.79
N TYR A 107 -10.53 -0.05 -2.64
CA TYR A 107 -9.74 -1.25 -2.39
C TYR A 107 -9.13 -1.74 -3.69
N VAL A 108 -7.88 -2.21 -3.61
CA VAL A 108 -7.19 -2.85 -4.74
C VAL A 108 -6.40 -4.05 -4.23
N TYR A 109 -6.00 -4.90 -5.16
CA TYR A 109 -4.92 -5.86 -4.95
C TYR A 109 -3.70 -5.34 -5.70
N ASP A 110 -2.55 -5.29 -5.04
CA ASP A 110 -1.31 -4.85 -5.68
C ASP A 110 -0.79 -5.90 -6.68
N LEU A 111 0.40 -5.69 -7.23
CA LEU A 111 0.96 -6.58 -8.26
C LEU A 111 1.20 -8.00 -7.77
N ASP A 112 1.29 -8.21 -6.47
CA ASP A 112 1.53 -9.51 -5.83
C ASP A 112 0.28 -10.08 -5.15
N GLY A 113 -0.87 -9.39 -5.27
CA GLY A 113 -2.12 -9.82 -4.67
C GLY A 113 -2.36 -9.31 -3.25
N ASN A 114 -1.50 -8.47 -2.72
CA ASN A 114 -1.71 -7.87 -1.40
C ASN A 114 -2.86 -6.88 -1.47
N LYS A 115 -3.79 -6.96 -0.51
CA LYS A 115 -4.94 -6.06 -0.48
C LYS A 115 -4.57 -4.73 0.17
N LEU A 116 -4.90 -3.63 -0.51
CA LEU A 116 -4.71 -2.27 -0.01
C LEU A 116 -6.06 -1.57 0.06
N CYS A 117 -6.22 -0.73 1.08
CA CYS A 117 -7.35 0.16 1.22
C CYS A 117 -6.84 1.60 1.17
N PHE A 118 -7.50 2.46 0.41
CA PHE A 118 -7.21 3.90 0.40
C PHE A 118 -8.44 4.60 0.96
N PHE A 119 -8.28 5.37 2.02
CA PHE A 119 -9.43 5.84 2.76
C PHE A 119 -9.29 7.27 3.26
N HIS A 120 -10.44 7.84 3.62
CA HIS A 120 -10.54 9.09 4.38
C HIS A 120 -11.68 8.95 5.39
N MET A 121 -11.39 9.31 6.62
CA MET A 121 -12.39 9.34 7.70
C MET A 121 -12.69 10.77 8.11
N THR A 122 -13.97 11.07 8.31
CA THR A 122 -14.42 12.38 8.78
C THR A 122 -14.90 12.36 10.22
#